data_d2f926fed49c90e401288ad36cb637e5
#
_entry.id   d2f926fed49c90e401288ad36cb637e5
#
_cell.length_a   1.000
_cell.length_b   1.000
_cell.length_c   1.000
_cell.angle_alpha   90.00
_cell.angle_beta   90.00
_cell.angle_gamma   90.00
#
_symmetry.space_group_name_H-M   'P 1'
#
loop_
_entity.id
_entity.type
_entity.pdbx_description
1 polymer ?
#
loop_
_entity_poly.entity_id
_entity_poly.type
_entity_poly.pdbx_seq_one_letter_code
_entity_poly.pdbx_strand_id
1 'polypeptide(L)'
;MTWTAKEKTLENSTLGERVVERTHPSGATVAFCRKPAYLRRYACFSTHFGSVDDRYRIGGGEEICLPDGVAHFLEHKMFEGPEEDAFQQFSRLGAMANAFTSFVGTTYLFSCTDHFYPCLDHLVNFVQTPHFTSENVEKEKGIIGQQIRMYADHPGWRVYFNLLAGLYKRHPVAKDIAGTEQTIAEITPALLQECWSAFYHPSNMILLAVGDEDENEFFEVADRLLSQRDMGPDPAIERILTSEDPGPARKEIR
;
A
#
# COMPACT_ATOMS: atom_id res chain seq x y z
N MET A 1 26.41 -8.16 5.17
CA MET A 1 24.98 -8.45 4.91
C MET A 1 24.48 -9.36 6.00
N THR A 2 23.56 -8.91 6.79
CA THR A 2 22.97 -9.70 7.87
C THR A 2 21.46 -9.64 7.78
N TRP A 3 20.89 -10.36 6.81
CA TRP A 3 19.47 -10.68 6.82
C TRP A 3 19.13 -11.35 8.15
N THR A 4 18.12 -10.86 8.87
CA THR A 4 17.90 -11.16 10.30
C THR A 4 17.16 -12.46 10.57
N ALA A 5 16.70 -13.20 9.59
CA ALA A 5 15.95 -14.43 9.87
C ALA A 5 16.07 -15.46 8.77
N LYS A 6 15.53 -16.62 9.07
CA LYS A 6 15.51 -17.79 8.20
C LYS A 6 14.97 -17.40 6.82
N GLU A 7 15.77 -17.65 5.80
CA GLU A 7 15.28 -17.74 4.43
C GLU A 7 14.16 -18.76 4.39
N LYS A 8 13.03 -18.34 3.85
CA LYS A 8 11.88 -19.21 3.62
C LYS A 8 11.72 -19.40 2.12
N THR A 9 11.71 -20.63 1.69
CA THR A 9 11.42 -20.97 0.29
C THR A 9 10.03 -21.59 0.20
N LEU A 10 9.20 -21.03 -0.67
CA LEU A 10 7.90 -21.56 -1.05
C LEU A 10 8.00 -22.13 -2.45
N GLU A 11 7.68 -23.41 -2.60
CA GLU A 11 7.72 -24.10 -3.89
C GLU A 11 6.36 -24.65 -4.27
N ASN A 12 5.98 -24.44 -5.52
CA ASN A 12 4.81 -25.06 -6.14
C ASN A 12 5.27 -25.94 -7.31
N SER A 13 5.35 -27.23 -7.09
CA SER A 13 5.81 -28.20 -8.10
C SER A 13 4.90 -28.29 -9.32
N THR A 14 3.59 -28.00 -9.16
CA THR A 14 2.63 -28.05 -10.27
C THR A 14 2.84 -26.86 -11.22
N LEU A 15 3.14 -25.69 -10.69
CA LEU A 15 3.40 -24.49 -11.48
C LEU A 15 4.89 -24.32 -11.83
N GLY A 16 5.78 -25.11 -11.21
CA GLY A 16 7.23 -24.97 -11.36
C GLY A 16 7.72 -23.62 -10.78
N GLU A 17 7.07 -23.12 -9.75
CA GLU A 17 7.38 -21.81 -9.17
C GLU A 17 8.10 -21.95 -7.84
N ARG A 18 9.08 -21.09 -7.64
CA ARG A 18 9.84 -20.95 -6.39
C ARG A 18 9.91 -19.50 -5.99
N VAL A 19 9.45 -19.18 -4.79
CA VAL A 19 9.56 -17.87 -4.17
C VAL A 19 10.50 -17.95 -2.99
N VAL A 20 11.51 -17.10 -2.96
CA VAL A 20 12.43 -16.94 -1.83
C VAL A 20 12.02 -15.70 -1.06
N GLU A 21 11.88 -15.85 0.25
CA GLU A 21 11.49 -14.78 1.18
C GLU A 21 12.60 -14.59 2.21
N ARG A 22 12.99 -13.35 2.46
CA ARG A 22 13.95 -12.95 3.49
C ARG A 22 13.40 -11.77 4.28
N THR A 23 13.72 -11.69 5.57
CA THR A 23 13.41 -10.53 6.40
C THR A 23 14.62 -9.63 6.52
N HIS A 24 14.47 -8.38 6.08
CA HIS A 24 15.50 -7.35 6.19
C HIS A 24 15.66 -6.88 7.66
N PRO A 25 16.84 -6.39 8.11
CA PRO A 25 17.03 -5.83 9.46
C PRO A 25 16.06 -4.72 9.84
N SER A 26 15.55 -3.95 8.88
CA SER A 26 14.50 -2.95 9.11
C SER A 26 13.12 -3.55 9.44
N GLY A 27 12.97 -4.87 9.36
CA GLY A 27 11.69 -5.57 9.54
C GLY A 27 10.94 -5.86 8.23
N ALA A 28 11.33 -5.25 7.11
CA ALA A 28 10.66 -5.49 5.82
C ALA A 28 10.77 -6.95 5.37
N THR A 29 9.66 -7.49 4.89
CA THR A 29 9.68 -8.76 4.16
C THR A 29 10.08 -8.50 2.71
N VAL A 30 11.06 -9.23 2.20
CA VAL A 30 11.50 -9.15 0.80
C VAL A 30 11.31 -10.51 0.16
N ALA A 31 10.57 -10.57 -0.95
CA ALA A 31 10.26 -11.81 -1.66
C ALA A 31 10.64 -11.70 -3.14
N PHE A 32 11.22 -12.77 -3.68
CA PHE A 32 11.59 -12.84 -5.09
C PHE A 32 11.14 -14.15 -5.73
N CYS A 33 10.51 -14.03 -6.90
CA CYS A 33 10.15 -15.16 -7.75
C CYS A 33 10.91 -15.06 -9.07
N ARG A 34 11.93 -15.88 -9.25
CA ARG A 34 12.66 -15.91 -10.52
C ARG A 34 11.84 -16.57 -11.61
N LYS A 35 11.72 -15.89 -12.76
CA LYS A 35 11.04 -16.37 -13.97
C LYS A 35 11.99 -16.32 -15.17
N PRO A 36 12.82 -17.37 -15.37
CA PRO A 36 13.80 -17.40 -16.45
C PRO A 36 13.14 -17.20 -17.82
N ALA A 37 13.80 -16.41 -18.67
CA ALA A 37 13.36 -16.06 -20.02
C ALA A 37 12.09 -15.20 -20.13
N TYR A 38 11.53 -14.71 -19.05
CA TYR A 38 10.46 -13.71 -19.12
C TYR A 38 11.07 -12.32 -19.32
N LEU A 39 10.65 -11.64 -20.39
CA LEU A 39 11.12 -10.29 -20.68
C LEU A 39 10.51 -9.23 -19.75
N ARG A 40 9.23 -9.43 -19.38
CA ARG A 40 8.55 -8.51 -18.48
C ARG A 40 8.92 -8.80 -17.03
N ARG A 41 9.35 -7.78 -16.34
CA ARG A 41 9.68 -7.77 -14.93
C ARG A 41 8.64 -6.97 -14.17
N TYR A 42 8.43 -7.34 -12.94
CA TYR A 42 7.43 -6.72 -12.06
C TYR A 42 8.01 -6.57 -10.66
N ALA A 43 7.74 -5.45 -10.02
CA ALA A 43 7.95 -5.34 -8.57
C ALA A 43 6.83 -4.53 -7.94
N CYS A 44 6.54 -4.84 -6.67
CA CYS A 44 5.64 -4.05 -5.86
C CYS A 44 6.18 -3.88 -4.44
N PHE A 45 5.86 -2.72 -3.85
CA PHE A 45 6.13 -2.41 -2.46
C PHE A 45 4.80 -2.09 -1.79
N SER A 46 4.39 -2.94 -0.87
CA SER A 46 3.05 -2.92 -0.28
C SER A 46 3.13 -2.68 1.22
N THR A 47 2.21 -1.89 1.74
CA THR A 47 1.99 -1.73 3.17
C THR A 47 0.70 -2.43 3.59
N HIS A 48 0.69 -3.02 4.79
CA HIS A 48 -0.53 -3.51 5.42
C HIS A 48 -1.26 -2.31 6.06
N PHE A 49 -1.81 -1.46 5.21
CA PHE A 49 -2.65 -0.31 5.54
C PHE A 49 -3.73 -0.15 4.48
N GLY A 50 -4.97 -0.43 4.83
CA GLY A 50 -6.11 -0.37 3.93
C GLY A 50 -7.31 0.33 4.57
N SER A 51 -8.46 0.31 3.91
CA SER A 51 -9.63 1.06 4.35
C SER A 51 -10.28 0.52 5.63
N VAL A 52 -9.95 -0.71 6.05
CA VAL A 52 -10.45 -1.28 7.32
C VAL A 52 -9.58 -0.93 8.53
N ASP A 53 -8.41 -0.34 8.33
CA ASP A 53 -7.53 0.13 9.40
C ASP A 53 -7.99 1.52 9.89
N ASP A 54 -9.27 1.64 10.26
CA ASP A 54 -9.89 2.89 10.70
C ASP A 54 -9.62 3.22 12.18
N ARG A 55 -9.11 2.25 12.96
CA ARG A 55 -8.75 2.42 14.37
C ARG A 55 -7.53 1.61 14.76
N TYR A 56 -6.62 2.24 15.47
CA TYR A 56 -5.40 1.58 15.94
C TYR A 56 -4.84 2.25 17.20
N ARG A 57 -3.80 1.63 17.78
CA ARG A 57 -2.96 2.19 18.84
C ARG A 57 -1.50 2.03 18.47
N ILE A 58 -0.65 2.85 19.03
CA ILE A 58 0.81 2.73 18.94
C ILE A 58 1.34 2.39 20.32
N GLY A 59 2.05 1.27 20.46
CA GLY A 59 2.73 0.89 21.71
C GLY A 59 1.82 0.81 22.94
N GLY A 60 0.55 0.41 22.77
CA GLY A 60 -0.42 0.35 23.87
C GLY A 60 -0.95 1.72 24.34
N GLY A 61 -0.73 2.78 23.55
CA GLY A 61 -1.23 4.13 23.82
C GLY A 61 -2.73 4.31 23.62
N GLU A 62 -3.18 5.55 23.48
CA GLU A 62 -4.58 5.89 23.23
C GLU A 62 -5.05 5.40 21.85
N GLU A 63 -6.35 5.18 21.74
CA GLU A 63 -6.99 4.81 20.47
C GLU A 63 -6.99 6.01 19.50
N ILE A 64 -6.49 5.79 18.31
CA ILE A 64 -6.50 6.73 17.20
C ILE A 64 -7.58 6.28 16.22
N CYS A 65 -8.50 7.19 15.90
CA CYS A 65 -9.54 6.98 14.90
C CYS A 65 -9.21 7.76 13.64
N LEU A 66 -9.29 7.10 12.49
CA LEU A 66 -9.00 7.69 11.19
C LEU A 66 -10.29 8.00 10.42
N PRO A 67 -10.33 9.10 9.65
CA PRO A 67 -11.43 9.36 8.73
C PRO A 67 -11.44 8.32 7.60
N ASP A 68 -12.63 7.93 7.15
CA ASP A 68 -12.76 7.01 6.03
C ASP A 68 -12.13 7.60 4.78
N GLY A 69 -11.41 6.78 4.02
CA GLY A 69 -10.72 7.20 2.80
C GLY A 69 -9.25 7.59 2.98
N VAL A 70 -8.72 7.67 4.22
CA VAL A 70 -7.35 8.15 4.45
C VAL A 70 -6.28 7.27 3.79
N ALA A 71 -6.44 5.94 3.76
CA ALA A 71 -5.48 5.04 3.13
C ALA A 71 -5.40 5.27 1.61
N HIS A 72 -6.55 5.43 0.94
CA HIS A 72 -6.65 5.75 -0.47
C HIS A 72 -6.13 7.17 -0.78
N PHE A 73 -6.44 8.13 0.07
CA PHE A 73 -5.91 9.48 -0.05
C PHE A 73 -4.38 9.50 0.04
N LEU A 74 -3.83 8.75 1.00
CA LEU A 74 -2.38 8.61 1.17
C LEU A 74 -1.73 7.97 -0.07
N GLU A 75 -2.35 6.95 -0.67
CA GLU A 75 -1.90 6.34 -1.92
C GLU A 75 -1.70 7.39 -3.01
N HIS A 76 -2.70 8.23 -3.26
CA HIS A 76 -2.62 9.30 -4.25
C HIS A 76 -1.48 10.28 -3.94
N LYS A 77 -1.34 10.67 -2.68
CA LYS A 77 -0.33 11.66 -2.28
C LYS A 77 1.11 11.17 -2.34
N MET A 78 1.33 9.85 -2.27
CA MET A 78 2.68 9.30 -2.37
C MET A 78 3.32 9.51 -3.74
N PHE A 79 2.54 9.63 -4.81
CA PHE A 79 3.09 9.88 -6.16
C PHE A 79 3.57 11.31 -6.37
N GLU A 80 3.10 12.27 -5.59
CA GLU A 80 3.44 13.68 -5.76
C GLU A 80 4.71 14.03 -4.96
N GLY A 81 5.84 14.10 -5.66
CA GLY A 81 7.12 14.50 -5.10
C GLY A 81 7.32 16.02 -5.08
N PRO A 82 8.41 16.52 -4.44
CA PRO A 82 8.68 17.96 -4.35
C PRO A 82 9.04 18.60 -5.69
N GLU A 83 9.61 17.86 -6.62
CA GLU A 83 10.06 18.36 -7.92
C GLU A 83 9.20 17.84 -9.07
N GLU A 84 8.85 16.55 -9.02
CA GLU A 84 8.06 15.90 -10.07
C GLU A 84 7.20 14.76 -9.51
N ASP A 85 6.22 14.36 -10.30
CA ASP A 85 5.39 13.18 -10.05
C ASP A 85 6.18 11.88 -10.32
N ALA A 86 6.06 10.89 -9.44
CA ALA A 86 6.77 9.61 -9.56
C ALA A 86 6.47 8.87 -10.88
N PHE A 87 5.28 9.03 -11.46
CA PHE A 87 4.92 8.44 -12.76
C PHE A 87 5.80 8.95 -13.89
N GLN A 88 6.26 10.22 -13.86
CA GLN A 88 7.11 10.78 -14.90
C GLN A 88 8.45 10.06 -14.97
N GLN A 89 9.05 9.74 -13.83
CA GLN A 89 10.31 9.02 -13.79
C GLN A 89 10.16 7.58 -14.29
N PHE A 90 9.10 6.86 -13.91
CA PHE A 90 8.82 5.53 -14.48
C PHE A 90 8.65 5.59 -16.00
N SER A 91 7.93 6.60 -16.50
CA SER A 91 7.76 6.79 -17.95
C SER A 91 9.08 7.02 -18.67
N ARG A 92 10.01 7.80 -18.10
CA ARG A 92 11.37 8.00 -18.66
C ARG A 92 12.18 6.72 -18.72
N LEU A 93 11.96 5.81 -17.77
CA LEU A 93 12.60 4.49 -17.70
C LEU A 93 11.89 3.45 -18.59
N GLY A 94 10.82 3.83 -19.30
CA GLY A 94 10.04 2.92 -20.13
C GLY A 94 9.19 1.92 -19.32
N ALA A 95 8.93 2.20 -18.05
CA ALA A 95 8.13 1.37 -17.16
C ALA A 95 6.69 1.87 -17.07
N MET A 96 5.78 0.94 -16.80
CA MET A 96 4.39 1.23 -16.43
C MET A 96 4.27 1.11 -14.91
N ALA A 97 3.87 2.18 -14.25
CA ALA A 97 3.61 2.20 -12.81
C ALA A 97 2.12 2.27 -12.52
N ASN A 98 1.72 1.78 -11.36
CA ASN A 98 0.36 1.88 -10.84
C ASN A 98 0.37 1.76 -9.32
N ALA A 99 -0.77 2.06 -8.69
CA ALA A 99 -1.03 1.71 -7.30
C ALA A 99 -2.51 1.35 -7.11
N PHE A 100 -2.81 0.74 -5.99
CA PHE A 100 -4.18 0.51 -5.57
C PHE A 100 -4.26 0.36 -4.05
N THR A 101 -5.37 0.84 -3.50
CA THR A 101 -5.75 0.60 -2.12
C THR A 101 -6.89 -0.41 -2.07
N SER A 102 -6.74 -1.39 -1.19
CA SER A 102 -7.75 -2.40 -0.89
C SER A 102 -8.30 -2.22 0.52
N PHE A 103 -9.12 -3.16 0.97
CA PHE A 103 -9.59 -3.17 2.36
C PHE A 103 -8.45 -3.34 3.37
N VAL A 104 -7.42 -4.11 3.03
CA VAL A 104 -6.38 -4.52 3.99
C VAL A 104 -4.97 -4.05 3.65
N GLY A 105 -4.78 -3.37 2.54
CA GLY A 105 -3.43 -2.94 2.15
C GLY A 105 -3.42 -1.99 0.97
N THR A 106 -2.33 -1.24 0.86
CA THR A 106 -2.02 -0.35 -0.25
C THR A 106 -0.75 -0.84 -0.93
N THR A 107 -0.77 -0.90 -2.25
CA THR A 107 0.33 -1.45 -3.07
C THR A 107 0.74 -0.46 -4.14
N TYR A 108 2.02 -0.21 -4.23
CA TYR A 108 2.69 0.54 -5.30
C TYR A 108 3.46 -0.43 -6.16
N LEU A 109 3.38 -0.32 -7.47
CA LEU A 109 3.95 -1.31 -8.37
C LEU A 109 4.44 -0.72 -9.68
N PHE A 110 5.37 -1.43 -10.32
CA PHE A 110 5.71 -1.19 -11.70
C PHE A 110 5.90 -2.49 -12.48
N SER A 111 5.82 -2.39 -13.80
CA SER A 111 6.29 -3.41 -14.74
C SER A 111 7.15 -2.77 -15.81
N CYS A 112 8.22 -3.45 -16.20
CA CYS A 112 9.16 -2.99 -17.22
C CYS A 112 9.72 -4.16 -18.04
N THR A 113 10.38 -3.87 -19.15
CA THR A 113 11.21 -4.82 -19.91
C THR A 113 12.69 -4.54 -19.73
N ASP A 114 13.04 -3.28 -19.46
CA ASP A 114 14.39 -2.79 -19.23
C ASP A 114 14.44 -1.94 -17.97
N HIS A 115 15.64 -1.60 -17.50
CA HIS A 115 15.86 -0.70 -16.38
C HIS A 115 15.20 -1.12 -15.07
N PHE A 116 15.13 -2.45 -14.80
CA PHE A 116 14.48 -2.99 -13.59
C PHE A 116 15.02 -2.38 -12.30
N TYR A 117 16.34 -2.39 -12.08
CA TYR A 117 16.93 -1.85 -10.86
C TYR A 117 16.78 -0.33 -10.71
N PRO A 118 16.92 0.50 -11.75
CA PRO A 118 16.52 1.91 -11.68
C PRO A 118 15.06 2.14 -11.31
N CYS A 119 14.14 1.31 -11.82
CA CYS A 119 12.73 1.36 -11.44
C CYS A 119 12.50 0.90 -10.00
N LEU A 120 13.21 -0.14 -9.55
CA LEU A 120 13.14 -0.62 -8.17
C LEU A 120 13.65 0.41 -7.17
N ASP A 121 14.77 1.07 -7.48
CA ASP A 121 15.31 2.19 -6.70
C ASP A 121 14.29 3.31 -6.57
N HIS A 122 13.69 3.72 -7.68
CA HIS A 122 12.66 4.75 -7.68
C HIS A 122 11.44 4.33 -6.87
N LEU A 123 10.94 3.08 -7.02
CA LEU A 123 9.80 2.55 -6.26
C LEU A 123 10.05 2.65 -4.74
N VAL A 124 11.17 2.12 -4.27
CA VAL A 124 11.49 2.12 -2.84
C VAL A 124 11.66 3.53 -2.32
N ASN A 125 12.33 4.40 -3.08
CA ASN A 125 12.60 5.78 -2.67
C ASN A 125 11.33 6.61 -2.55
N PHE A 126 10.43 6.64 -3.55
CA PHE A 126 9.26 7.51 -3.46
C PHE A 126 8.28 7.04 -2.37
N VAL A 127 8.10 5.73 -2.17
CA VAL A 127 7.24 5.18 -1.12
C VAL A 127 7.77 5.51 0.28
N GLN A 128 9.08 5.66 0.42
CA GLN A 128 9.72 6.05 1.68
C GLN A 128 9.99 7.56 1.82
N THR A 129 9.53 8.40 0.87
CA THR A 129 9.79 9.85 0.90
C THR A 129 8.49 10.63 0.71
N PRO A 130 7.65 10.75 1.75
CA PRO A 130 6.40 11.50 1.63
C PRO A 130 6.64 12.99 1.46
N HIS A 131 5.75 13.64 0.70
CA HIS A 131 5.75 15.09 0.51
C HIS A 131 4.34 15.64 0.66
N PHE A 132 3.95 15.98 1.90
CA PHE A 132 2.62 16.48 2.22
C PHE A 132 2.66 17.97 2.56
N THR A 133 2.03 18.79 1.74
CA THR A 133 1.85 20.22 1.96
C THR A 133 0.36 20.56 2.03
N SER A 134 0.02 21.68 2.66
CA SER A 134 -1.37 22.12 2.70
C SER A 134 -1.94 22.32 1.29
N GLU A 135 -1.14 22.84 0.37
CA GLU A 135 -1.55 23.10 -1.01
C GLU A 135 -1.85 21.80 -1.76
N ASN A 136 -0.94 20.81 -1.70
CA ASN A 136 -1.13 19.58 -2.45
C ASN A 136 -2.23 18.69 -1.84
N VAL A 137 -2.47 18.75 -0.53
CA VAL A 137 -3.57 18.04 0.12
C VAL A 137 -4.92 18.66 -0.25
N GLU A 138 -5.06 19.99 -0.23
CA GLU A 138 -6.31 20.65 -0.63
C GLU A 138 -6.64 20.42 -2.11
N LYS A 139 -5.66 20.44 -3.00
CA LYS A 139 -5.84 20.09 -4.42
C LYS A 139 -6.37 18.66 -4.57
N GLU A 140 -5.80 17.71 -3.83
CA GLU A 140 -6.17 16.29 -3.92
C GLU A 140 -7.60 16.02 -3.43
N LYS A 141 -8.10 16.75 -2.41
CA LYS A 141 -9.49 16.65 -1.98
C LYS A 141 -10.46 16.87 -3.14
N GLY A 142 -10.15 17.82 -4.02
CA GLY A 142 -10.95 18.09 -5.22
C GLY A 142 -10.95 16.93 -6.22
N ILE A 143 -9.78 16.31 -6.43
CA ILE A 143 -9.57 15.19 -7.36
C ILE A 143 -10.31 13.95 -6.85
N ILE A 144 -10.07 13.56 -5.60
CA ILE A 144 -10.73 12.40 -4.98
C ILE A 144 -12.23 12.62 -4.85
N GLY A 145 -12.68 13.84 -4.54
CA GLY A 145 -14.11 14.18 -4.54
C GLY A 145 -14.78 13.95 -5.89
N GLN A 146 -14.10 14.24 -7.00
CA GLN A 146 -14.61 13.91 -8.35
C GLN A 146 -14.64 12.38 -8.58
N GLN A 147 -13.64 11.66 -8.13
CA GLN A 147 -13.58 10.20 -8.22
C GLN A 147 -14.71 9.54 -7.41
N ILE A 148 -14.98 10.01 -6.20
CA ILE A 148 -16.10 9.54 -5.36
C ILE A 148 -17.43 9.71 -6.10
N ARG A 149 -17.68 10.88 -6.70
CA ARG A 149 -18.91 11.11 -7.49
C ARG A 149 -19.01 10.20 -8.70
N MET A 150 -17.91 9.97 -9.42
CA MET A 150 -17.87 9.06 -10.55
C MET A 150 -18.23 7.61 -10.14
N TYR A 151 -17.73 7.15 -9.01
CA TYR A 151 -18.05 5.81 -8.49
C TYR A 151 -19.49 5.73 -7.98
N ALA A 152 -20.03 6.82 -7.40
CA ALA A 152 -21.42 6.87 -6.96
C ALA A 152 -22.43 6.68 -8.11
N ASP A 153 -22.05 7.01 -9.34
CA ASP A 153 -22.85 6.81 -10.54
C ASP A 153 -22.62 5.43 -11.21
N HIS A 154 -21.63 4.67 -10.76
CA HIS A 154 -21.30 3.38 -11.37
C HIS A 154 -22.17 2.25 -10.78
N PRO A 155 -23.07 1.60 -11.55
CA PRO A 155 -24.03 0.63 -11.02
C PRO A 155 -23.36 -0.57 -10.30
N GLY A 156 -22.31 -1.13 -10.87
CA GLY A 156 -21.58 -2.26 -10.28
C GLY A 156 -20.95 -1.92 -8.94
N TRP A 157 -20.37 -0.72 -8.80
CA TRP A 157 -19.80 -0.21 -7.56
C TRP A 157 -20.87 -0.06 -6.48
N ARG A 158 -22.00 0.54 -6.85
CA ARG A 158 -23.14 0.71 -5.94
C ARG A 158 -23.73 -0.61 -5.47
N VAL A 159 -23.90 -1.59 -6.36
CA VAL A 159 -24.37 -2.93 -5.98
C VAL A 159 -23.42 -3.58 -4.99
N TYR A 160 -22.11 -3.49 -5.25
CA TYR A 160 -21.10 -4.09 -4.39
C TYR A 160 -21.10 -3.47 -2.98
N PHE A 161 -21.00 -2.15 -2.86
CA PHE A 161 -20.99 -1.49 -1.55
C PHE A 161 -22.34 -1.53 -0.83
N ASN A 162 -23.47 -1.51 -1.57
CA ASN A 162 -24.78 -1.74 -0.98
C ASN A 162 -24.92 -3.15 -0.40
N LEU A 163 -24.34 -4.16 -1.06
CA LEU A 163 -24.30 -5.53 -0.55
C LEU A 163 -23.48 -5.58 0.75
N LEU A 164 -22.28 -5.00 0.77
CA LEU A 164 -21.45 -4.97 1.98
C LEU A 164 -22.15 -4.23 3.13
N ALA A 165 -22.75 -3.07 2.88
CA ALA A 165 -23.55 -2.32 3.86
C ALA A 165 -24.81 -3.08 4.32
N GLY A 166 -25.30 -4.02 3.53
CA GLY A 166 -26.39 -4.91 3.91
C GLY A 166 -25.94 -6.09 4.76
N LEU A 167 -24.71 -6.56 4.57
CA LEU A 167 -24.13 -7.69 5.31
C LEU A 167 -23.55 -7.25 6.67
N TYR A 168 -22.86 -6.13 6.71
CA TYR A 168 -22.09 -5.66 7.84
C TYR A 168 -22.74 -4.43 8.49
N LYS A 169 -22.86 -4.42 9.80
CA LYS A 169 -23.45 -3.29 10.58
C LYS A 169 -22.39 -2.30 11.03
N ARG A 170 -21.25 -2.78 11.45
CA ARG A 170 -20.20 -2.01 12.12
C ARG A 170 -18.83 -2.17 11.51
N HIS A 171 -18.58 -3.29 10.82
CA HIS A 171 -17.28 -3.56 10.24
C HIS A 171 -16.95 -2.54 9.14
N PRO A 172 -15.77 -1.92 9.14
CA PRO A 172 -15.39 -0.87 8.18
C PRO A 172 -15.41 -1.33 6.71
N VAL A 173 -15.41 -2.63 6.43
CA VAL A 173 -15.58 -3.17 5.07
C VAL A 173 -16.90 -2.72 4.40
N ALA A 174 -17.89 -2.28 5.18
CA ALA A 174 -19.16 -1.73 4.67
C ALA A 174 -19.02 -0.30 4.11
N LYS A 175 -17.88 0.35 4.34
CA LYS A 175 -17.60 1.70 3.89
C LYS A 175 -16.83 1.68 2.55
N ASP A 176 -17.01 2.70 1.73
CA ASP A 176 -16.25 2.84 0.48
C ASP A 176 -14.76 3.08 0.80
N ILE A 177 -13.89 2.46 0.03
CA ILE A 177 -12.43 2.58 0.19
C ILE A 177 -11.98 4.04 0.03
N ALA A 178 -12.61 4.79 -0.87
CA ALA A 178 -12.33 6.20 -1.09
C ALA A 178 -12.92 7.13 -0.02
N GLY A 179 -13.75 6.60 0.88
CA GLY A 179 -14.48 7.40 1.86
C GLY A 179 -15.63 8.21 1.24
N THR A 180 -15.91 9.35 1.84
CA THR A 180 -16.92 10.32 1.38
C THR A 180 -16.30 11.70 1.27
N GLU A 181 -16.97 12.64 0.54
CA GLU A 181 -16.50 14.03 0.47
C GLU A 181 -16.37 14.67 1.86
N GLN A 182 -17.23 14.29 2.82
CA GLN A 182 -17.19 14.76 4.19
C GLN A 182 -15.96 14.24 4.94
N THR A 183 -15.69 12.94 4.85
CA THR A 183 -14.56 12.32 5.57
C THR A 183 -13.21 12.73 5.00
N ILE A 184 -13.06 12.84 3.67
CA ILE A 184 -11.81 13.31 3.08
C ILE A 184 -11.53 14.79 3.36
N ALA A 185 -12.57 15.61 3.65
CA ALA A 185 -12.38 17.01 4.03
C ALA A 185 -11.63 17.16 5.37
N GLU A 186 -11.70 16.16 6.25
CA GLU A 186 -11.01 16.13 7.54
C GLU A 186 -9.51 15.77 7.42
N ILE A 187 -9.07 15.27 6.26
CA ILE A 187 -7.69 14.85 6.04
C ILE A 187 -6.77 16.07 5.97
N THR A 188 -5.70 16.03 6.75
CA THR A 188 -4.68 17.08 6.83
C THR A 188 -3.29 16.54 6.52
N PRO A 189 -2.30 17.39 6.15
CA PRO A 189 -0.92 16.97 5.99
C PRO A 189 -0.34 16.28 7.24
N ALA A 190 -0.67 16.78 8.43
CA ALA A 190 -0.23 16.19 9.70
C ALA A 190 -0.78 14.77 9.88
N LEU A 191 -2.08 14.57 9.63
CA LEU A 191 -2.71 13.26 9.69
C LEU A 191 -2.07 12.26 8.70
N LEU A 192 -1.83 12.70 7.45
CA LEU A 192 -1.15 11.86 6.45
C LEU A 192 0.26 11.48 6.88
N GLN A 193 1.00 12.44 7.47
CA GLN A 193 2.35 12.17 8.01
C GLN A 193 2.31 11.18 9.17
N GLU A 194 1.34 11.29 10.07
CA GLU A 194 1.12 10.34 11.17
C GLU A 194 0.81 8.94 10.65
N CYS A 195 -0.14 8.82 9.72
CA CYS A 195 -0.48 7.54 9.07
C CYS A 195 0.73 6.94 8.34
N TRP A 196 1.47 7.76 7.59
CA TRP A 196 2.65 7.29 6.89
C TRP A 196 3.72 6.79 7.88
N SER A 197 4.01 7.55 8.94
CA SER A 197 5.00 7.16 9.94
C SER A 197 4.62 5.87 10.67
N ALA A 198 3.32 5.65 10.90
CA ALA A 198 2.81 4.45 11.54
C ALA A 198 2.85 3.25 10.58
N PHE A 199 2.20 3.34 9.43
CA PHE A 199 1.89 2.18 8.58
C PHE A 199 2.91 1.92 7.47
N TYR A 200 3.74 2.90 7.07
CA TYR A 200 4.77 2.72 6.05
C TYR A 200 6.15 2.41 6.65
N HIS A 201 6.17 2.05 7.93
CA HIS A 201 7.36 1.49 8.55
C HIS A 201 7.69 0.14 7.90
N PRO A 202 8.97 -0.16 7.59
CA PRO A 202 9.37 -1.40 6.92
C PRO A 202 8.84 -2.68 7.57
N SER A 203 8.72 -2.74 8.90
CA SER A 203 8.16 -3.89 9.61
C SER A 203 6.71 -4.25 9.22
N ASN A 204 5.99 -3.29 8.65
CA ASN A 204 4.62 -3.45 8.16
C ASN A 204 4.54 -3.57 6.63
N MET A 205 5.68 -3.77 5.94
CA MET A 205 5.76 -3.71 4.48
C MET A 205 6.40 -4.95 3.87
N ILE A 206 6.01 -5.23 2.62
CA ILE A 206 6.58 -6.28 1.79
C ILE A 206 7.03 -5.72 0.44
N LEU A 207 8.29 -6.00 0.09
CA LEU A 207 8.84 -5.78 -1.26
C LEU A 207 8.85 -7.11 -2.00
N LEU A 208 8.07 -7.22 -3.06
CA LEU A 208 8.00 -8.41 -3.90
C LEU A 208 8.47 -8.09 -5.31
N ALA A 209 9.29 -8.96 -5.90
CA ALA A 209 9.65 -8.87 -7.29
C ALA A 209 9.55 -10.21 -8.03
N VAL A 210 9.26 -10.11 -9.33
CA VAL A 210 9.15 -11.23 -10.26
C VAL A 210 9.87 -10.88 -11.55
N GLY A 211 10.84 -11.68 -11.96
CA GLY A 211 11.62 -11.43 -13.19
C GLY A 211 12.72 -12.46 -13.42
N ASP A 212 13.57 -12.23 -14.41
CA ASP A 212 14.71 -13.08 -14.74
C ASP A 212 16.05 -12.54 -14.18
N GLU A 213 15.97 -11.69 -13.17
CA GLU A 213 17.14 -11.19 -12.46
C GLU A 213 17.85 -12.32 -11.68
N ASP A 214 19.14 -12.14 -11.40
CA ASP A 214 19.84 -13.01 -10.46
C ASP A 214 19.29 -12.80 -9.05
N GLU A 215 18.99 -13.90 -8.37
CA GLU A 215 18.38 -13.87 -7.04
C GLU A 215 19.28 -13.17 -6.00
N ASN A 216 20.59 -13.43 -6.04
CA ASN A 216 21.51 -12.84 -5.08
C ASN A 216 21.67 -11.34 -5.34
N GLU A 217 21.81 -10.94 -6.60
CA GLU A 217 21.87 -9.53 -7.00
C GLU A 217 20.62 -8.78 -6.57
N PHE A 218 19.43 -9.38 -6.77
CA PHE A 218 18.18 -8.75 -6.32
C PHE A 218 18.18 -8.50 -4.82
N PHE A 219 18.54 -9.50 -4.00
CA PHE A 219 18.58 -9.33 -2.55
C PHE A 219 19.67 -8.35 -2.10
N GLU A 220 20.82 -8.28 -2.76
CA GLU A 220 21.86 -7.27 -2.51
C GLU A 220 21.37 -5.85 -2.78
N VAL A 221 20.67 -5.65 -3.88
CA VAL A 221 20.09 -4.34 -4.22
C VAL A 221 18.98 -3.97 -3.23
N ALA A 222 18.08 -4.90 -2.90
CA ALA A 222 17.01 -4.67 -1.94
C ALA A 222 17.55 -4.31 -0.53
N ASP A 223 18.60 -5.03 -0.05
CA ASP A 223 19.28 -4.72 1.21
C ASP A 223 19.85 -3.28 1.20
N ARG A 224 20.52 -2.89 0.12
CA ARG A 224 21.06 -1.56 -0.02
C ARG A 224 19.96 -0.49 0.00
N LEU A 225 18.87 -0.69 -0.74
CA LEU A 225 17.78 0.27 -0.87
C LEU A 225 17.04 0.46 0.47
N LEU A 226 16.70 -0.63 1.15
CA LEU A 226 16.02 -0.59 2.43
C LEU A 226 16.90 -0.07 3.58
N SER A 227 18.25 -0.13 3.42
CA SER A 227 19.21 0.40 4.39
C SER A 227 19.51 1.89 4.22
N GLN A 228 19.08 2.52 3.13
CA GLN A 228 19.38 3.94 2.86
C GLN A 228 18.69 4.89 3.84
N ARG A 229 17.62 4.45 4.47
CA ARG A 229 16.82 5.27 5.37
C ARG A 229 16.60 4.58 6.71
N ASP A 230 16.95 5.27 7.78
CA ASP A 230 16.58 4.87 9.13
C ASP A 230 15.14 5.35 9.40
N MET A 231 14.20 4.42 9.51
CA MET A 231 12.79 4.70 9.82
C MET A 231 12.52 4.70 11.34
N GLY A 232 13.57 4.54 12.16
CA GLY A 232 13.43 4.41 13.60
C GLY A 232 12.93 3.03 14.05
N PRO A 233 12.51 2.90 15.32
CA PRO A 233 11.98 1.66 15.86
C PRO A 233 10.60 1.36 15.31
N ASP A 234 10.25 0.06 15.29
CA ASP A 234 8.90 -0.41 14.96
C ASP A 234 7.85 0.33 15.82
N PRO A 235 6.85 0.98 15.21
CA PRO A 235 5.81 1.71 15.93
C PRO A 235 4.87 0.79 16.74
N ALA A 236 5.00 -0.52 16.64
CA ALA A 236 4.20 -1.51 17.36
C ALA A 236 2.69 -1.23 17.24
N ILE A 237 2.19 -1.24 16.00
CA ILE A 237 0.78 -0.95 15.69
C ILE A 237 -0.12 -2.09 16.18
N GLU A 238 -1.10 -1.73 16.98
CA GLU A 238 -2.20 -2.61 17.39
C GLU A 238 -3.49 -2.18 16.68
N ARG A 239 -3.96 -2.99 15.72
CA ARG A 239 -5.22 -2.74 15.01
C ARG A 239 -6.40 -3.07 15.89
N ILE A 240 -7.38 -2.17 15.98
CA ILE A 240 -8.60 -2.36 16.75
C ILE A 240 -9.69 -2.86 15.81
N LEU A 241 -9.87 -4.16 15.77
CA LEU A 241 -10.88 -4.77 14.92
C LEU A 241 -12.29 -4.60 15.52
N THR A 242 -13.21 -4.09 14.73
CA THR A 242 -14.62 -4.01 15.12
C THR A 242 -15.26 -5.39 15.02
N SER A 243 -15.76 -5.90 16.14
CA SER A 243 -16.55 -7.13 16.14
C SER A 243 -17.92 -6.87 15.52
N GLU A 244 -18.38 -7.78 14.67
CA GLU A 244 -19.68 -7.69 14.03
C GLU A 244 -20.78 -8.37 14.84
N ASP A 245 -22.02 -7.85 14.78
CA ASP A 245 -23.16 -8.52 15.36
C ASP A 245 -23.57 -9.74 14.51
N PRO A 246 -24.10 -10.80 15.11
CA PRO A 246 -24.61 -11.93 14.35
C PRO A 246 -25.72 -11.52 13.37
N GLY A 247 -25.63 -12.04 12.16
CA GLY A 247 -26.61 -11.82 11.08
C GLY A 247 -26.42 -10.52 10.30
N PRO A 248 -27.11 -10.38 9.18
CA PRO A 248 -26.94 -9.24 8.27
C PRO A 248 -27.46 -7.94 8.87
N ALA A 249 -26.91 -6.83 8.45
CA ALA A 249 -27.35 -5.48 8.83
C ALA A 249 -28.76 -5.20 8.33
N ARG A 250 -29.09 -5.68 7.13
CA ARG A 250 -30.42 -5.56 6.48
C ARG A 250 -30.84 -6.90 5.89
N LYS A 251 -32.14 -7.23 5.99
CA LYS A 251 -32.69 -8.43 5.38
C LYS A 251 -32.96 -8.26 3.88
N GLU A 252 -33.17 -7.02 3.44
CA GLU A 252 -33.39 -6.64 2.05
C GLU A 252 -32.66 -5.35 1.73
N ILE A 253 -32.03 -5.27 0.55
CA ILE A 253 -31.44 -4.06 0.00
C ILE A 253 -32.22 -3.74 -1.29
N ARG A 254 -32.88 -2.61 -1.34
CA ARG A 254 -33.62 -2.11 -2.49
C ARG A 254 -32.81 -1.10 -3.28
#